data_68e9164047d915bfbf8b60c63556ae95
#
_entry.id   68e9164047d915bfbf8b60c63556ae95
#
_cell.length_a   1.000
_cell.length_b   1.000
_cell.length_c   1.000
_cell.angle_alpha   90.00
_cell.angle_beta   90.00
_cell.angle_gamma   90.00
#
_symmetry.space_group_name_H-M   'P 1'
#
loop_
_entity.id
_entity.type
_entity.pdbx_description
1 polymer ?
#
loop_
_entity_poly.entity_id
_entity_poly.type
_entity_poly.pdbx_seq_one_letter_code
_entity_poly.pdbx_strand_id
1 'polypeptide(L)'
;MPHLILSDASLAFGHVPLLDHAEFQLDPGERVALIGRNGCGKSSLLRALAGQGALDDGSVWRQPGIRMGYVPQEPPFDPELSVFEAVVAGMGEVSALLAEYHAVSHAMAEPGADQATLLDRLHALQGELEARQAWSFESQAERVIQRFSLDPDARVGTLSGGQKKRLALAQALAVTPDLLLLDEPTNHLDIGAIEWLEELLIGSPTSIVFITHDRRFLDRVSTRIVELDRGRLLSCPGNFSAYQAKKEQILHDEAVANAKFDKFLAQEEVWIRKGVEARRTRNEGRVLRLEQLRRERAARRDRQGKVELALDSGEKSGKLVAELTHVSKSFGDKGVVRDFSCRLQRGDKIGLIGPNGAGKTTLLRLILGELAPDAGTARLGTRLQVAYFDQFRTQLDEEAALVDVISPGSDYVE
;
A
#
# COMPACT_ATOMS: atom_id res chain seq x y z
N MET A 1 23.59 14.96 -8.31
CA MET A 1 23.95 13.67 -7.69
C MET A 1 22.64 12.97 -7.35
N PRO A 2 22.56 11.65 -7.49
CA PRO A 2 21.35 10.93 -7.11
C PRO A 2 21.10 11.02 -5.59
N HIS A 3 19.83 10.94 -5.20
CA HIS A 3 19.44 10.90 -3.78
C HIS A 3 19.66 9.50 -3.18
N LEU A 4 19.50 8.44 -4.01
CA LEU A 4 19.59 7.07 -3.56
C LEU A 4 20.08 6.17 -4.69
N ILE A 5 20.96 5.20 -4.37
CA ILE A 5 21.42 4.15 -5.26
C ILE A 5 21.30 2.81 -4.54
N LEU A 6 20.65 1.86 -5.17
CA LEU A 6 20.62 0.44 -4.80
C LEU A 6 21.53 -0.31 -5.76
N SER A 7 22.51 -1.02 -5.24
CA SER A 7 23.48 -1.75 -6.06
C SER A 7 23.54 -3.22 -5.70
N ASP A 8 23.41 -4.06 -6.71
CA ASP A 8 23.55 -5.52 -6.64
C ASP A 8 22.70 -6.17 -5.54
N ALA A 9 21.48 -5.65 -5.34
CA ALA A 9 20.65 -5.98 -4.20
C ALA A 9 19.97 -7.33 -4.36
N SER A 10 20.16 -8.19 -3.38
CA SER A 10 19.51 -9.50 -3.27
C SER A 10 18.73 -9.58 -1.95
N LEU A 11 17.52 -10.12 -2.03
CA LEU A 11 16.63 -10.34 -0.89
C LEU A 11 15.74 -11.54 -1.18
N ALA A 12 15.67 -12.49 -0.26
CA ALA A 12 14.82 -13.66 -0.38
C ALA A 12 13.91 -13.83 0.86
N PHE A 13 12.75 -14.41 0.65
CA PHE A 13 11.88 -14.89 1.72
C PHE A 13 11.77 -16.41 1.63
N GLY A 14 12.49 -17.10 2.50
CA GLY A 14 12.70 -18.54 2.39
C GLY A 14 13.41 -18.89 1.08
N HIS A 15 12.75 -19.66 0.22
CA HIS A 15 13.29 -20.07 -1.08
C HIS A 15 12.86 -19.16 -2.25
N VAL A 16 12.06 -18.14 -1.99
CA VAL A 16 11.53 -17.24 -3.02
C VAL A 16 12.36 -15.96 -3.08
N PRO A 17 13.15 -15.73 -4.15
CA PRO A 17 13.88 -14.49 -4.31
C PRO A 17 12.92 -13.35 -4.61
N LEU A 18 12.92 -12.34 -3.76
CA LEU A 18 12.18 -11.09 -3.94
C LEU A 18 12.97 -10.08 -4.77
N LEU A 19 14.28 -10.01 -4.55
CA LEU A 19 15.25 -9.25 -5.35
C LEU A 19 16.38 -10.18 -5.77
N ASP A 20 16.90 -10.00 -6.98
CA ASP A 20 17.91 -10.83 -7.60
C ASP A 20 18.86 -9.93 -8.40
N HIS A 21 19.98 -9.52 -7.76
CA HIS A 21 20.96 -8.57 -8.31
C HIS A 21 20.28 -7.30 -8.84
N ALA A 22 19.39 -6.72 -8.04
CA ALA A 22 18.57 -5.58 -8.44
C ALA A 22 19.35 -4.27 -8.35
N GLU A 23 19.21 -3.45 -9.41
CA GLU A 23 19.81 -2.12 -9.52
C GLU A 23 18.72 -1.07 -9.56
N PHE A 24 18.87 0.01 -8.79
CA PHE A 24 17.93 1.13 -8.80
C PHE A 24 18.64 2.42 -8.44
N GLN A 25 18.30 3.51 -9.12
CA GLN A 25 18.78 4.84 -8.82
C GLN A 25 17.60 5.81 -8.78
N LEU A 26 17.63 6.76 -7.87
CA LEU A 26 16.66 7.85 -7.76
C LEU A 26 17.37 9.19 -7.85
N ASP A 27 16.97 9.99 -8.83
CA ASP A 27 17.49 11.33 -9.02
C ASP A 27 16.59 12.41 -8.38
N PRO A 28 17.13 13.61 -8.10
CA PRO A 28 16.37 14.71 -7.51
C PRO A 28 15.12 15.07 -8.33
N GLY A 29 13.99 15.25 -7.64
CA GLY A 29 12.72 15.65 -8.24
C GLY A 29 12.00 14.55 -9.03
N GLU A 30 12.53 13.33 -9.10
CA GLU A 30 11.82 12.20 -9.72
C GLU A 30 10.65 11.70 -8.85
N ARG A 31 9.56 11.33 -9.50
CA ARG A 31 8.42 10.64 -8.89
C ARG A 31 8.30 9.24 -9.49
N VAL A 32 8.88 8.27 -8.78
CA VAL A 32 8.99 6.89 -9.24
C VAL A 32 7.86 6.05 -8.65
N ALA A 33 7.04 5.47 -9.50
CA ALA A 33 6.07 4.49 -9.07
C ALA A 33 6.66 3.07 -9.14
N LEU A 34 6.65 2.36 -8.02
CA LEU A 34 7.06 0.98 -7.91
C LEU A 34 5.84 0.07 -8.06
N ILE A 35 5.77 -0.66 -9.15
CA ILE A 35 4.67 -1.57 -9.45
C ILE A 35 5.14 -3.02 -9.52
N GLY A 36 4.21 -3.96 -9.49
CA GLY A 36 4.47 -5.40 -9.56
C GLY A 36 3.33 -6.18 -8.91
N ARG A 37 3.37 -7.49 -9.01
CA ARG A 37 2.35 -8.39 -8.42
C ARG A 37 2.32 -8.28 -6.89
N ASN A 38 1.18 -8.65 -6.28
CA ASN A 38 1.11 -8.76 -4.83
C ASN A 38 2.08 -9.86 -4.35
N GLY A 39 2.77 -9.60 -3.25
CA GLY A 39 3.76 -10.52 -2.68
C GLY A 39 5.11 -10.55 -3.41
N CYS A 40 5.36 -9.77 -4.47
CA CYS A 40 6.66 -9.78 -5.17
C CYS A 40 7.79 -9.04 -4.44
N GLY A 41 7.53 -8.41 -3.29
CA GLY A 41 8.57 -7.76 -2.48
C GLY A 41 8.62 -6.22 -2.59
N LYS A 42 7.59 -5.54 -3.15
CA LYS A 42 7.56 -4.07 -3.27
C LYS A 42 7.76 -3.36 -1.93
N SER A 43 6.95 -3.71 -0.93
CA SER A 43 7.05 -3.11 0.42
C SER A 43 8.35 -3.46 1.12
N SER A 44 8.91 -4.66 0.87
CA SER A 44 10.23 -5.06 1.39
C SER A 44 11.35 -4.23 0.78
N LEU A 45 11.30 -3.99 -0.54
CA LEU A 45 12.21 -3.08 -1.22
C LEU A 45 12.08 -1.66 -0.65
N LEU A 46 10.87 -1.15 -0.50
CA LEU A 46 10.65 0.21 0.03
C LEU A 46 11.20 0.35 1.46
N ARG A 47 11.02 -0.67 2.32
CA ARG A 47 11.62 -0.72 3.66
C ARG A 47 13.15 -0.76 3.63
N ALA A 48 13.74 -1.54 2.71
CA ALA A 48 15.19 -1.55 2.54
C ALA A 48 15.72 -0.17 2.09
N LEU A 49 15.03 0.50 1.15
CA LEU A 49 15.35 1.86 0.74
C LEU A 49 15.21 2.85 1.90
N ALA A 50 14.24 2.67 2.79
CA ALA A 50 14.04 3.46 4.01
C ALA A 50 15.10 3.21 5.10
N GLY A 51 15.87 2.14 5.00
CA GLY A 51 16.81 1.72 6.05
C GLY A 51 16.16 0.97 7.20
N GLN A 52 14.92 0.52 7.02
CA GLN A 52 14.15 -0.24 8.01
C GLN A 52 14.12 -1.74 7.71
N GLY A 53 14.84 -2.18 6.67
CA GLY A 53 14.98 -3.58 6.28
C GLY A 53 16.41 -3.87 5.86
N ALA A 54 16.89 -5.09 6.16
CA ALA A 54 18.18 -5.58 5.69
C ALA A 54 18.03 -6.23 4.30
N LEU A 55 19.08 -6.13 3.49
CA LEU A 55 19.27 -6.93 2.28
C LEU A 55 20.08 -8.17 2.65
N ASP A 56 19.93 -9.26 1.91
CA ASP A 56 20.76 -10.45 2.06
C ASP A 56 22.14 -10.20 1.42
N ASP A 57 22.19 -9.45 0.31
CA ASP A 57 23.42 -9.01 -0.35
C ASP A 57 23.21 -7.69 -1.09
N GLY A 58 24.30 -7.00 -1.43
CA GLY A 58 24.28 -5.69 -2.06
C GLY A 58 24.27 -4.53 -1.07
N SER A 59 24.01 -3.32 -1.56
CA SER A 59 24.06 -2.11 -0.74
C SER A 59 23.06 -1.03 -1.17
N VAL A 60 22.64 -0.22 -0.20
CA VAL A 60 21.87 1.01 -0.41
C VAL A 60 22.70 2.20 -0.03
N TRP A 61 23.13 2.96 -1.02
CA TRP A 61 23.77 4.25 -0.80
C TRP A 61 22.72 5.36 -0.75
N ARG A 62 22.82 6.23 0.23
CA ARG A 62 21.97 7.42 0.39
C ARG A 62 22.84 8.64 0.42
N GLN A 63 22.40 9.72 -0.20
CA GLN A 63 23.11 10.99 -0.16
C GLN A 63 23.31 11.42 1.30
N PRO A 64 24.54 11.77 1.73
CA PRO A 64 24.79 12.24 3.08
C PRO A 64 23.93 13.46 3.42
N GLY A 65 23.29 13.44 4.60
CA GLY A 65 22.43 14.53 5.07
C GLY A 65 21.04 14.59 4.42
N ILE A 66 20.66 13.62 3.59
CA ILE A 66 19.31 13.57 3.00
C ILE A 66 18.24 13.36 4.09
N ARG A 67 17.22 14.20 4.09
CA ARG A 67 16.06 14.04 4.96
C ARG A 67 15.04 13.14 4.26
N MET A 68 14.67 12.05 4.92
CA MET A 68 13.78 11.04 4.35
C MET A 68 12.53 10.88 5.19
N GLY A 69 11.37 10.95 4.53
CA GLY A 69 10.07 10.56 5.10
C GLY A 69 9.66 9.18 4.58
N TYR A 70 9.15 8.32 5.46
CA TYR A 70 8.58 7.02 5.09
C TYR A 70 7.18 6.86 5.66
N VAL A 71 6.24 6.53 4.80
CA VAL A 71 4.84 6.25 5.17
C VAL A 71 4.55 4.79 4.84
N PRO A 72 4.48 3.90 5.84
CA PRO A 72 4.13 2.50 5.63
C PRO A 72 2.65 2.33 5.28
N GLN A 73 2.30 1.14 4.80
CA GLN A 73 0.92 0.80 4.46
C GLN A 73 -0.03 0.97 5.66
N GLU A 74 0.39 0.48 6.82
CA GLU A 74 -0.30 0.65 8.10
C GLU A 74 0.65 1.33 9.10
N PRO A 75 0.49 2.63 9.35
CA PRO A 75 1.35 3.35 10.27
C PRO A 75 1.10 2.89 11.72
N PRO A 76 2.13 2.45 12.45
CA PRO A 76 2.01 2.04 13.84
C PRO A 76 1.98 3.27 14.75
N PHE A 77 0.80 3.83 15.00
CA PHE A 77 0.64 4.92 15.93
C PHE A 77 0.21 4.42 17.31
N ASP A 78 0.75 5.03 18.36
CA ASP A 78 0.22 4.88 19.70
C ASP A 78 -1.16 5.57 19.76
N PRO A 79 -2.24 4.84 20.12
CA PRO A 79 -3.59 5.39 20.17
C PRO A 79 -3.78 6.47 21.25
N GLU A 80 -2.91 6.52 22.26
CA GLU A 80 -3.01 7.46 23.38
C GLU A 80 -2.42 8.84 23.05
N LEU A 81 -1.58 8.94 22.02
CA LEU A 81 -1.01 10.21 21.60
C LEU A 81 -2.07 11.14 21.00
N SER A 82 -1.86 12.45 21.17
CA SER A 82 -2.55 13.46 20.37
C SER A 82 -2.00 13.47 18.93
N VAL A 83 -2.76 14.06 18.01
CA VAL A 83 -2.30 14.29 16.62
C VAL A 83 -1.01 15.12 16.60
N PHE A 84 -0.93 16.15 17.45
CA PHE A 84 0.26 16.99 17.56
C PHE A 84 1.48 16.18 17.99
N GLU A 85 1.37 15.42 19.08
CA GLU A 85 2.44 14.56 19.59
C GLU A 85 2.90 13.54 18.54
N ALA A 86 1.94 12.92 17.82
CA ALA A 86 2.25 11.97 16.77
C ALA A 86 3.00 12.62 15.58
N VAL A 87 2.65 13.83 15.19
CA VAL A 87 3.38 14.56 14.11
C VAL A 87 4.78 14.93 14.57
N VAL A 88 4.91 15.48 15.78
CA VAL A 88 6.19 15.93 16.34
C VAL A 88 7.13 14.74 16.60
N ALA A 89 6.62 13.55 16.95
CA ALA A 89 7.43 12.34 17.13
C ALA A 89 8.34 12.00 15.93
N GLY A 90 7.97 12.45 14.72
CA GLY A 90 8.81 12.32 13.52
C GLY A 90 9.96 13.32 13.42
N MET A 91 10.04 14.35 14.30
CA MET A 91 10.99 15.46 14.18
C MET A 91 12.34 15.27 14.91
N GLY A 92 12.63 14.07 15.38
CA GLY A 92 13.93 13.72 15.95
C GLY A 92 14.14 14.25 17.37
N GLU A 93 15.34 14.78 17.67
CA GLU A 93 15.78 15.13 19.04
C GLU A 93 14.94 16.19 19.76
N VAL A 94 14.23 17.03 19.02
CA VAL A 94 13.38 18.08 19.60
C VAL A 94 11.95 17.62 19.87
N SER A 95 11.60 16.40 19.44
CA SER A 95 10.25 15.87 19.52
C SER A 95 9.73 15.79 20.96
N ALA A 96 10.52 15.24 21.89
CA ALA A 96 10.15 15.11 23.29
C ALA A 96 9.92 16.46 23.97
N LEU A 97 10.76 17.44 23.68
CA LEU A 97 10.62 18.81 24.24
C LEU A 97 9.36 19.51 23.72
N LEU A 98 9.06 19.40 22.44
CA LEU A 98 7.86 19.99 21.86
C LEU A 98 6.58 19.31 22.38
N ALA A 99 6.58 17.98 22.48
CA ALA A 99 5.46 17.24 23.06
C ALA A 99 5.21 17.63 24.53
N GLU A 100 6.27 17.75 25.33
CA GLU A 100 6.15 18.16 26.73
C GLU A 100 5.69 19.63 26.86
N TYR A 101 6.24 20.53 26.05
CA TYR A 101 5.80 21.94 26.01
C TYR A 101 4.29 22.05 25.72
N HIS A 102 3.83 21.32 24.70
CA HIS A 102 2.42 21.32 24.33
C HIS A 102 1.53 20.72 25.42
N ALA A 103 1.95 19.60 26.03
CA ALA A 103 1.23 18.98 27.14
C ALA A 103 1.12 19.90 28.36
N VAL A 104 2.21 20.58 28.77
CA VAL A 104 2.22 21.53 29.90
C VAL A 104 1.35 22.75 29.56
N SER A 105 1.40 23.27 28.32
CA SER A 105 0.55 24.37 27.89
C SER A 105 -0.94 24.02 27.98
N HIS A 106 -1.33 22.80 27.58
CA HIS A 106 -2.71 22.31 27.72
C HIS A 106 -3.11 22.12 29.15
N ALA A 107 -2.25 21.53 30.02
CA ALA A 107 -2.51 21.31 31.42
C ALA A 107 -2.77 22.63 32.16
N MET A 108 -2.16 23.73 31.74
CA MET A 108 -2.44 25.06 32.32
C MET A 108 -3.86 25.56 32.05
N ALA A 109 -4.52 25.10 31.01
CA ALA A 109 -5.90 25.46 30.70
C ALA A 109 -6.94 24.66 31.51
N GLU A 110 -6.54 23.60 32.22
CA GLU A 110 -7.44 22.77 33.00
C GLU A 110 -7.86 23.44 34.31
N PRO A 111 -9.15 23.38 34.68
CA PRO A 111 -9.64 23.92 35.99
C PRO A 111 -9.01 23.19 37.16
N GLY A 112 -8.32 23.91 38.04
CA GLY A 112 -7.71 23.36 39.26
C GLY A 112 -6.24 22.94 39.11
N ALA A 113 -5.61 23.21 38.00
CA ALA A 113 -4.19 22.96 37.79
C ALA A 113 -3.30 23.82 38.70
N ASP A 114 -2.14 23.27 39.11
CA ASP A 114 -1.11 24.02 39.86
C ASP A 114 -0.37 24.95 38.88
N GLN A 115 -0.95 26.14 38.70
CA GLN A 115 -0.48 27.17 37.79
C GLN A 115 0.98 27.58 38.06
N ALA A 116 1.45 27.59 39.32
CA ALA A 116 2.80 28.04 39.62
C ALA A 116 3.85 27.03 39.12
N THR A 117 3.65 25.74 39.47
CA THR A 117 4.56 24.66 39.04
C THR A 117 4.56 24.48 37.52
N LEU A 118 3.39 24.57 36.89
CA LEU A 118 3.29 24.45 35.40
C LEU A 118 3.94 25.63 34.71
N LEU A 119 3.83 26.85 35.23
CA LEU A 119 4.45 28.05 34.68
C LEU A 119 6.00 27.96 34.71
N ASP A 120 6.54 27.53 35.88
CA ASP A 120 8.00 27.35 36.03
C ASP A 120 8.51 26.28 35.04
N ARG A 121 7.76 25.19 34.84
CA ARG A 121 8.12 24.16 33.88
C ARG A 121 8.04 24.67 32.44
N LEU A 122 7.00 25.44 32.11
CA LEU A 122 6.83 26.05 30.78
C LEU A 122 8.00 26.97 30.46
N HIS A 123 8.42 27.84 31.41
CA HIS A 123 9.58 28.72 31.18
C HIS A 123 10.89 27.94 31.00
N ALA A 124 11.09 26.85 31.74
CA ALA A 124 12.26 25.99 31.56
C ALA A 124 12.29 25.38 30.14
N LEU A 125 11.14 24.82 29.69
CA LEU A 125 11.00 24.23 28.36
C LEU A 125 11.17 25.27 27.24
N GLN A 126 10.66 26.50 27.42
CA GLN A 126 10.87 27.61 26.50
C GLN A 126 12.38 27.91 26.31
N GLY A 127 13.11 28.01 27.42
CA GLY A 127 14.55 28.23 27.36
C GLY A 127 15.31 27.12 26.65
N GLU A 128 14.92 25.85 26.83
CA GLU A 128 15.51 24.71 26.12
C GLU A 128 15.17 24.72 24.62
N LEU A 129 13.91 25.04 24.27
CA LEU A 129 13.45 25.15 22.88
C LEU A 129 14.16 26.30 22.14
N GLU A 130 14.33 27.45 22.82
CA GLU A 130 15.11 28.58 22.27
C GLU A 130 16.57 28.21 22.03
N ALA A 131 17.23 27.58 23.02
CA ALA A 131 18.61 27.14 22.89
C ALA A 131 18.84 26.18 21.70
N ARG A 132 17.81 25.38 21.36
CA ARG A 132 17.85 24.44 20.22
C ARG A 132 17.23 25.00 18.94
N GLN A 133 16.79 26.25 18.92
CA GLN A 133 16.07 26.88 17.79
C GLN A 133 14.83 26.06 17.33
N ALA A 134 14.15 25.42 18.30
CA ALA A 134 13.10 24.45 18.02
C ALA A 134 11.73 25.04 17.68
N TRP A 135 11.51 26.33 17.86
CA TRP A 135 10.24 27.01 17.52
C TRP A 135 9.84 26.92 16.05
N SER A 136 10.82 26.80 15.15
CA SER A 136 10.55 26.59 13.74
C SER A 136 9.86 25.24 13.49
N PHE A 137 10.15 24.22 14.29
CA PHE A 137 9.54 22.89 14.17
C PHE A 137 8.10 22.88 14.68
N GLU A 138 7.78 23.61 15.76
CA GLU A 138 6.41 23.78 16.24
C GLU A 138 5.52 24.38 15.16
N SER A 139 5.91 25.57 14.65
CA SER A 139 5.18 26.24 13.57
C SER A 139 5.08 25.39 12.31
N GLN A 140 6.03 24.49 12.08
CA GLN A 140 5.99 23.56 10.96
C GLN A 140 4.99 22.42 11.20
N ALA A 141 4.97 21.85 12.41
CA ALA A 141 4.00 20.84 12.80
C ALA A 141 2.57 21.39 12.69
N GLU A 142 2.30 22.57 13.25
CA GLU A 142 0.99 23.23 13.17
C GLU A 142 0.54 23.46 11.73
N ARG A 143 1.41 24.04 10.88
CA ARG A 143 1.11 24.27 9.45
C ARG A 143 0.76 22.99 8.73
N VAL A 144 1.48 21.90 9.01
CA VAL A 144 1.20 20.61 8.38
C VAL A 144 -0.11 20.04 8.90
N ILE A 145 -0.36 20.04 10.22
CA ILE A 145 -1.60 19.57 10.82
C ILE A 145 -2.81 20.31 10.22
N GLN A 146 -2.72 21.65 10.13
CA GLN A 146 -3.75 22.48 9.52
C GLN A 146 -3.96 22.14 8.04
N ARG A 147 -2.86 21.96 7.27
CA ARG A 147 -2.93 21.60 5.84
C ARG A 147 -3.64 20.28 5.60
N PHE A 148 -3.52 19.33 6.54
CA PHE A 148 -4.19 18.04 6.50
C PHE A 148 -5.59 18.05 7.13
N SER A 149 -6.06 19.22 7.60
CA SER A 149 -7.35 19.38 8.27
C SER A 149 -7.53 18.39 9.42
N LEU A 150 -6.50 18.24 10.24
CA LEU A 150 -6.51 17.43 11.44
C LEU A 150 -6.68 18.33 12.67
N ASP A 151 -7.34 17.80 13.69
CA ASP A 151 -7.46 18.43 14.99
C ASP A 151 -6.22 18.06 15.83
N PRO A 152 -5.35 19.03 16.24
CA PRO A 152 -4.11 18.73 16.97
C PRO A 152 -4.33 18.01 18.28
N ASP A 153 -5.46 18.24 18.96
CA ASP A 153 -5.76 17.71 20.27
C ASP A 153 -6.51 16.36 20.23
N ALA A 154 -6.99 15.96 19.06
CA ALA A 154 -7.68 14.69 18.90
C ALA A 154 -6.76 13.50 19.21
N ARG A 155 -7.26 12.52 19.95
CA ARG A 155 -6.53 11.27 20.21
C ARG A 155 -6.44 10.41 18.94
N VAL A 156 -5.26 9.89 18.67
CA VAL A 156 -5.01 9.03 17.48
C VAL A 156 -5.91 7.80 17.48
N GLY A 157 -6.23 7.25 18.66
CA GLY A 157 -7.14 6.12 18.81
C GLY A 157 -8.55 6.37 18.25
N THR A 158 -9.01 7.63 18.27
CA THR A 158 -10.35 8.02 17.82
C THR A 158 -10.43 8.31 16.31
N LEU A 159 -9.29 8.39 15.64
CA LEU A 159 -9.20 8.74 14.24
C LEU A 159 -9.69 7.60 13.32
N SER A 160 -10.41 7.95 12.27
CA SER A 160 -10.72 7.03 11.18
C SER A 160 -9.46 6.59 10.42
N GLY A 161 -9.50 5.46 9.69
CA GLY A 161 -8.38 4.99 8.89
C GLY A 161 -7.85 6.04 7.89
N GLY A 162 -8.74 6.80 7.26
CA GLY A 162 -8.36 7.91 6.37
C GLY A 162 -7.66 9.06 7.10
N GLN A 163 -8.09 9.40 8.32
CA GLN A 163 -7.44 10.41 9.16
C GLN A 163 -6.08 9.93 9.65
N LYS A 164 -5.94 8.64 10.04
CA LYS A 164 -4.63 8.04 10.39
C LYS A 164 -3.66 8.08 9.22
N LYS A 165 -4.14 7.86 7.99
CA LYS A 165 -3.29 7.99 6.79
C LYS A 165 -2.86 9.44 6.54
N ARG A 166 -3.77 10.42 6.72
CA ARG A 166 -3.43 11.85 6.68
C ARG A 166 -2.40 12.21 7.75
N LEU A 167 -2.55 11.69 8.95
CA LEU A 167 -1.59 11.88 10.04
C LEU A 167 -0.19 11.34 9.68
N ALA A 168 -0.11 10.15 9.10
CA ALA A 168 1.17 9.58 8.67
C ALA A 168 1.85 10.42 7.58
N LEU A 169 1.06 10.94 6.63
CA LEU A 169 1.58 11.87 5.62
C LEU A 169 2.02 13.20 6.25
N ALA A 170 1.23 13.72 7.21
CA ALA A 170 1.57 14.93 7.97
C ALA A 170 2.90 14.74 8.71
N GLN A 171 3.07 13.65 9.45
CA GLN A 171 4.31 13.30 10.16
C GLN A 171 5.51 13.23 9.19
N ALA A 172 5.38 12.52 8.06
CA ALA A 172 6.45 12.36 7.09
C ALA A 172 6.84 13.68 6.41
N LEU A 173 5.88 14.60 6.20
CA LEU A 173 6.12 15.92 5.58
C LEU A 173 6.55 16.99 6.56
N ALA A 174 6.33 16.77 7.86
CA ALA A 174 6.72 17.72 8.89
C ALA A 174 8.25 17.95 8.96
N VAL A 175 9.05 16.96 8.53
CA VAL A 175 10.51 17.11 8.44
C VAL A 175 10.99 17.76 7.13
N THR A 176 10.08 18.25 6.26
CA THR A 176 10.42 18.74 4.91
C THR A 176 11.40 17.83 4.18
N PRO A 177 10.98 16.61 3.83
CA PRO A 177 11.88 15.59 3.32
C PRO A 177 12.38 15.94 1.91
N ASP A 178 13.63 15.59 1.60
CA ASP A 178 14.20 15.61 0.25
C ASP A 178 13.77 14.38 -0.54
N LEU A 179 13.49 13.27 0.18
CA LEU A 179 13.01 11.99 -0.34
C LEU A 179 11.82 11.49 0.46
N LEU A 180 10.73 11.16 -0.21
CA LEU A 180 9.51 10.62 0.39
C LEU A 180 9.22 9.22 -0.16
N LEU A 181 9.07 8.25 0.72
CA LEU A 181 8.74 6.87 0.41
C LEU A 181 7.31 6.58 0.88
N LEU A 182 6.42 6.15 -0.03
CA LEU A 182 5.00 5.95 0.26
C LEU A 182 4.55 4.54 -0.09
N ASP A 183 4.09 3.78 0.90
CA ASP A 183 3.52 2.44 0.67
C ASP A 183 2.00 2.51 0.70
N GLU A 184 1.37 2.30 -0.47
CA GLU A 184 -0.08 2.35 -0.70
C GLU A 184 -0.74 3.62 -0.08
N PRO A 185 -0.31 4.84 -0.48
CA PRO A 185 -0.81 6.07 0.13
C PRO A 185 -2.28 6.37 -0.21
N THR A 186 -2.82 5.75 -1.26
CA THR A 186 -4.21 5.95 -1.71
C THR A 186 -5.21 5.06 -0.98
N ASN A 187 -4.76 4.02 -0.28
CA ASN A 187 -5.64 3.12 0.46
C ASN A 187 -6.39 3.85 1.58
N HIS A 188 -7.66 3.55 1.73
CA HIS A 188 -8.57 4.15 2.72
C HIS A 188 -8.87 5.65 2.53
N LEU A 189 -8.37 6.27 1.44
CA LEU A 189 -8.71 7.64 1.08
C LEU A 189 -9.97 7.67 0.19
N ASP A 190 -10.77 8.71 0.33
CA ASP A 190 -11.83 9.02 -0.63
C ASP A 190 -11.28 9.76 -1.86
N ILE A 191 -12.11 9.91 -2.88
CA ILE A 191 -11.69 10.50 -4.17
C ILE A 191 -11.13 11.91 -3.96
N GLY A 192 -11.77 12.73 -3.12
CA GLY A 192 -11.30 14.09 -2.86
C GLY A 192 -9.95 14.13 -2.16
N ALA A 193 -9.72 13.20 -1.22
CA ALA A 193 -8.42 13.07 -0.54
C ALA A 193 -7.32 12.55 -1.49
N ILE A 194 -7.66 11.67 -2.44
CA ILE A 194 -6.72 11.21 -3.47
C ILE A 194 -6.34 12.36 -4.41
N GLU A 195 -7.31 13.12 -4.92
CA GLU A 195 -7.06 14.27 -5.79
C GLU A 195 -6.20 15.33 -5.10
N TRP A 196 -6.50 15.62 -3.84
CA TRP A 196 -5.69 16.52 -3.03
C TRP A 196 -4.24 15.99 -2.84
N LEU A 197 -4.05 14.68 -2.61
CA LEU A 197 -2.73 14.07 -2.49
C LEU A 197 -1.97 14.13 -3.81
N GLU A 198 -2.62 13.90 -4.95
CA GLU A 198 -2.03 14.05 -6.28
C GLU A 198 -1.45 15.46 -6.45
N GLU A 199 -2.25 16.51 -6.17
CA GLU A 199 -1.82 17.90 -6.27
C GLU A 199 -0.65 18.22 -5.34
N LEU A 200 -0.70 17.72 -4.09
CA LEU A 200 0.36 17.87 -3.11
C LEU A 200 1.70 17.31 -3.61
N LEU A 201 1.69 16.09 -4.15
CA LEU A 201 2.90 15.39 -4.60
C LEU A 201 3.44 15.97 -5.91
N ILE A 202 2.56 16.38 -6.83
CA ILE A 202 2.96 17.02 -8.09
C ILE A 202 3.60 18.41 -7.82
N GLY A 203 3.03 19.16 -6.89
CA GLY A 203 3.53 20.50 -6.53
C GLY A 203 4.77 20.51 -5.63
N SER A 204 5.22 19.35 -5.14
CA SER A 204 6.39 19.24 -4.26
C SER A 204 7.68 19.06 -5.06
N PRO A 205 8.79 19.74 -4.67
CA PRO A 205 10.12 19.48 -5.25
C PRO A 205 10.76 18.18 -4.73
N THR A 206 10.13 17.50 -3.76
CA THR A 206 10.61 16.27 -3.12
C THR A 206 10.67 15.13 -4.12
N SER A 207 11.75 14.35 -4.09
CA SER A 207 11.82 13.07 -4.82
C SER A 207 10.93 12.04 -4.14
N ILE A 208 10.19 11.27 -4.93
CA ILE A 208 9.17 10.38 -4.38
C ILE A 208 9.33 8.98 -4.96
N VAL A 209 9.30 7.97 -4.10
CA VAL A 209 9.08 6.57 -4.50
C VAL A 209 7.79 6.10 -3.86
N PHE A 210 6.85 5.61 -4.65
CA PHE A 210 5.57 5.20 -4.13
C PHE A 210 5.07 3.88 -4.74
N ILE A 211 4.31 3.14 -3.95
CA ILE A 211 3.60 1.93 -4.36
C ILE A 211 2.12 2.26 -4.36
N THR A 212 1.40 1.96 -5.43
CA THR A 212 -0.08 2.00 -5.45
C THR A 212 -0.65 1.10 -6.52
N HIS A 213 -1.92 0.71 -6.35
CA HIS A 213 -2.72 0.01 -7.34
C HIS A 213 -3.68 0.93 -8.11
N ASP A 214 -3.76 2.21 -7.73
CA ASP A 214 -4.59 3.19 -8.42
C ASP A 214 -3.94 3.66 -9.72
N ARG A 215 -4.52 3.24 -10.85
CA ARG A 215 -3.98 3.54 -12.19
C ARG A 215 -4.05 5.02 -12.54
N ARG A 216 -5.09 5.74 -12.08
CA ARG A 216 -5.22 7.17 -12.31
C ARG A 216 -4.12 7.93 -11.56
N PHE A 217 -3.91 7.59 -10.31
CA PHE A 217 -2.83 8.15 -9.49
C PHE A 217 -1.46 7.88 -10.11
N LEU A 218 -1.20 6.64 -10.57
CA LEU A 218 0.03 6.27 -11.29
C LEU A 218 0.24 7.17 -12.52
N ASP A 219 -0.80 7.38 -13.31
CA ASP A 219 -0.71 8.12 -14.58
C ASP A 219 -0.49 9.62 -14.37
N ARG A 220 -1.06 10.19 -13.30
CA ARG A 220 -0.95 11.63 -12.99
C ARG A 220 0.34 12.00 -12.25
N VAL A 221 0.77 11.18 -11.31
CA VAL A 221 1.85 11.53 -10.38
C VAL A 221 3.21 11.06 -10.89
N SER A 222 3.31 9.87 -11.52
CA SER A 222 4.61 9.31 -11.85
C SER A 222 5.30 10.01 -13.02
N THR A 223 6.61 10.17 -12.89
CA THR A 223 7.52 10.57 -13.97
C THR A 223 8.27 9.36 -14.54
N ARG A 224 8.33 8.27 -13.77
CA ARG A 224 8.97 7.02 -14.14
C ARG A 224 8.28 5.85 -13.43
N ILE A 225 8.09 4.76 -14.15
CA ILE A 225 7.57 3.50 -13.61
C ILE A 225 8.73 2.52 -13.45
N VAL A 226 8.80 1.87 -12.31
CA VAL A 226 9.72 0.75 -12.05
C VAL A 226 8.89 -0.48 -11.71
N GLU A 227 8.98 -1.50 -12.54
CA GLU A 227 8.30 -2.77 -12.31
C GLU A 227 9.23 -3.76 -11.63
N LEU A 228 8.79 -4.32 -10.51
CA LEU A 228 9.41 -5.47 -9.88
C LEU A 228 8.74 -6.74 -10.40
N ASP A 229 9.46 -7.47 -11.26
CA ASP A 229 9.00 -8.75 -11.81
C ASP A 229 10.10 -9.80 -11.66
N ARG A 230 9.80 -10.92 -11.01
CA ARG A 230 10.70 -12.08 -10.83
C ARG A 230 12.06 -11.73 -10.21
N GLY A 231 12.07 -10.77 -9.26
CA GLY A 231 13.26 -10.33 -8.56
C GLY A 231 14.07 -9.24 -9.29
N ARG A 232 13.69 -8.84 -10.51
CA ARG A 232 14.37 -7.82 -11.30
C ARG A 232 13.57 -6.54 -11.38
N LEU A 233 14.28 -5.43 -11.44
CA LEU A 233 13.68 -4.10 -11.60
C LEU A 233 13.78 -3.66 -13.06
N LEU A 234 12.63 -3.43 -13.68
CA LEU A 234 12.52 -2.89 -15.03
C LEU A 234 12.09 -1.42 -14.97
N SER A 235 12.96 -0.52 -15.36
CA SER A 235 12.69 0.92 -15.38
C SER A 235 12.14 1.37 -16.73
N CYS A 236 11.01 2.09 -16.68
CA CYS A 236 10.35 2.65 -17.85
C CYS A 236 10.10 4.15 -17.60
N PRO A 237 10.75 5.06 -18.34
CA PRO A 237 10.45 6.49 -18.28
C PRO A 237 9.02 6.77 -18.73
N GLY A 238 8.40 7.77 -18.12
CA GLY A 238 7.04 8.19 -18.43
C GLY A 238 6.02 7.70 -17.39
N ASN A 239 4.76 7.92 -17.72
CA ASN A 239 3.62 7.57 -16.88
C ASN A 239 3.14 6.11 -17.10
N PHE A 240 2.06 5.74 -16.44
CA PHE A 240 1.53 4.37 -16.50
C PHE A 240 1.03 3.98 -17.89
N SER A 241 0.43 4.91 -18.63
CA SER A 241 -0.01 4.66 -20.02
C SER A 241 1.17 4.35 -20.95
N ALA A 242 2.27 5.09 -20.84
CA ALA A 242 3.49 4.82 -21.60
C ALA A 242 4.13 3.47 -21.22
N TYR A 243 4.14 3.14 -19.94
CA TYR A 243 4.57 1.83 -19.46
C TYR A 243 3.74 0.69 -20.04
N GLN A 244 2.40 0.81 -20.07
CA GLN A 244 1.52 -0.24 -20.62
C GLN A 244 1.85 -0.55 -22.08
N ALA A 245 1.98 0.49 -22.92
CA ALA A 245 2.35 0.31 -24.34
C ALA A 245 3.69 -0.40 -24.50
N LYS A 246 4.71 0.01 -23.72
CA LYS A 246 6.03 -0.62 -23.74
C LYS A 246 5.99 -2.06 -23.24
N LYS A 247 5.19 -2.34 -22.21
CA LYS A 247 5.04 -3.68 -21.63
C LYS A 247 4.43 -4.67 -22.62
N GLU A 248 3.40 -4.26 -23.36
CA GLU A 248 2.80 -5.10 -24.40
C GLU A 248 3.82 -5.49 -25.46
N GLN A 249 4.66 -4.55 -25.90
CA GLN A 249 5.72 -4.83 -26.86
C GLN A 249 6.76 -5.80 -26.28
N ILE A 250 7.27 -5.55 -25.06
CA ILE A 250 8.25 -6.44 -24.38
C ILE A 250 7.69 -7.87 -24.28
N LEU A 251 6.41 -8.01 -23.93
CA LEU A 251 5.78 -9.32 -23.80
C LEU A 251 5.63 -10.05 -25.12
N HIS A 252 5.32 -9.31 -26.18
CA HIS A 252 5.26 -9.86 -27.52
C HIS A 252 6.66 -10.35 -27.95
N ASP A 253 7.68 -9.53 -27.74
CA ASP A 253 9.07 -9.87 -28.11
C ASP A 253 9.60 -11.07 -27.31
N GLU A 254 9.30 -11.12 -25.98
CA GLU A 254 9.63 -12.26 -25.11
C GLU A 254 8.95 -13.54 -25.60
N ALA A 255 7.67 -13.48 -25.97
CA ALA A 255 6.93 -14.64 -26.46
C ALA A 255 7.52 -15.15 -27.80
N VAL A 256 7.87 -14.24 -28.72
CA VAL A 256 8.50 -14.60 -30.01
C VAL A 256 9.90 -15.19 -29.79
N ALA A 257 10.71 -14.59 -28.91
CA ALA A 257 12.04 -15.09 -28.58
C ALA A 257 11.97 -16.50 -27.94
N ASN A 258 11.04 -16.67 -27.03
CA ASN A 258 10.79 -17.94 -26.35
C ASN A 258 10.35 -19.04 -27.33
N ALA A 259 9.41 -18.73 -28.23
CA ALA A 259 8.96 -19.67 -29.25
C ALA A 259 10.10 -20.08 -30.21
N LYS A 260 10.97 -19.15 -30.59
CA LYS A 260 12.17 -19.44 -31.39
C LYS A 260 13.16 -20.33 -30.65
N PHE A 261 13.41 -20.04 -29.37
CA PHE A 261 14.29 -20.83 -28.51
C PHE A 261 13.75 -22.25 -28.33
N ASP A 262 12.46 -22.42 -28.01
CA ASP A 262 11.84 -23.72 -27.81
C ASP A 262 11.85 -24.55 -29.10
N LYS A 263 11.62 -23.91 -30.26
CA LYS A 263 11.74 -24.55 -31.58
C LYS A 263 13.17 -25.02 -31.86
N PHE A 264 14.16 -24.19 -31.54
CA PHE A 264 15.56 -24.53 -31.68
C PHE A 264 15.98 -25.68 -30.77
N LEU A 265 15.60 -25.65 -29.50
CA LEU A 265 15.84 -26.72 -28.53
C LEU A 265 15.23 -28.04 -29.00
N ALA A 266 13.98 -28.01 -29.46
CA ALA A 266 13.31 -29.21 -30.00
C ALA A 266 14.05 -29.80 -31.20
N GLN A 267 14.58 -28.96 -32.09
CA GLN A 267 15.38 -29.40 -33.27
C GLN A 267 16.69 -30.06 -32.83
N GLU A 268 17.42 -29.50 -31.86
CA GLU A 268 18.64 -30.10 -31.32
C GLU A 268 18.35 -31.41 -30.57
N GLU A 269 17.25 -31.52 -29.88
CA GLU A 269 16.81 -32.78 -29.20
C GLU A 269 16.49 -33.89 -30.23
N VAL A 270 15.79 -33.57 -31.32
CA VAL A 270 15.49 -34.52 -32.40
C VAL A 270 16.77 -34.94 -33.09
N TRP A 271 17.71 -34.02 -33.33
CA TRP A 271 18.97 -34.31 -33.94
C TRP A 271 19.84 -35.26 -33.12
N ILE A 272 19.96 -35.07 -31.80
CA ILE A 272 20.70 -35.97 -30.90
C ILE A 272 20.09 -37.37 -30.91
N ARG A 273 18.76 -37.51 -30.92
CA ARG A 273 18.09 -38.80 -30.98
C ARG A 273 18.37 -39.56 -32.30
N LYS A 274 18.56 -38.83 -33.41
CA LYS A 274 18.81 -39.42 -34.72
C LYS A 274 20.29 -39.66 -35.04
N GLY A 275 21.23 -39.06 -34.30
CA GLY A 275 22.65 -38.92 -34.70
C GLY A 275 23.70 -39.69 -33.91
N VAL A 276 23.30 -40.65 -33.04
CA VAL A 276 24.24 -41.33 -32.10
C VAL A 276 25.17 -42.37 -32.79
N GLU A 277 24.89 -42.82 -34.02
CA GLU A 277 25.62 -43.95 -34.62
C GLU A 277 26.89 -43.64 -35.38
N ALA A 278 27.25 -42.37 -35.69
CA ALA A 278 28.25 -42.15 -36.76
C ALA A 278 29.48 -41.28 -36.49
N ARG A 279 29.70 -40.56 -35.35
CA ARG A 279 30.98 -39.82 -35.09
C ARG A 279 31.12 -39.33 -33.62
N ARG A 280 31.89 -40.03 -32.81
CA ARG A 280 32.04 -39.74 -31.36
C ARG A 280 32.60 -38.34 -31.04
N THR A 281 33.65 -37.86 -31.67
CA THR A 281 34.38 -36.64 -31.30
C THR A 281 33.69 -35.32 -31.74
N ARG A 282 32.83 -35.30 -32.74
CA ARG A 282 32.12 -34.09 -33.21
C ARG A 282 30.82 -33.85 -32.47
N ASN A 283 30.38 -34.83 -31.68
CA ASN A 283 29.11 -34.82 -30.97
C ASN A 283 29.20 -34.27 -29.52
N GLU A 284 30.37 -34.32 -28.87
CA GLU A 284 30.55 -33.87 -27.46
C GLU A 284 30.23 -32.38 -27.30
N GLY A 285 30.70 -31.52 -28.19
CA GLY A 285 30.39 -30.07 -28.12
C GLY A 285 28.90 -29.75 -28.32
N ARG A 286 28.20 -30.55 -29.13
CA ARG A 286 26.76 -30.39 -29.33
C ARG A 286 25.91 -30.92 -28.15
N VAL A 287 26.37 -31.99 -27.49
CA VAL A 287 25.77 -32.50 -26.28
C VAL A 287 25.90 -31.47 -25.17
N LEU A 288 27.10 -30.91 -24.96
CA LEU A 288 27.32 -29.85 -23.97
C LEU A 288 26.44 -28.62 -24.25
N ARG A 289 26.30 -28.24 -25.54
CA ARG A 289 25.42 -27.13 -25.92
C ARG A 289 23.93 -27.45 -25.62
N LEU A 290 23.46 -28.67 -25.86
CA LEU A 290 22.09 -29.06 -25.52
C LEU A 290 21.86 -29.05 -24.00
N GLU A 291 22.81 -29.53 -23.21
CA GLU A 291 22.76 -29.46 -21.76
C GLU A 291 22.69 -28.01 -21.27
N GLN A 292 23.47 -27.12 -21.89
CA GLN A 292 23.40 -25.69 -21.60
C GLN A 292 22.02 -25.11 -21.93
N LEU A 293 21.47 -25.41 -23.11
CA LEU A 293 20.13 -24.95 -23.51
C LEU A 293 19.04 -25.49 -22.58
N ARG A 294 19.17 -26.73 -22.11
CA ARG A 294 18.25 -27.30 -21.11
C ARG A 294 18.33 -26.59 -19.76
N ARG A 295 19.56 -26.24 -19.32
CA ARG A 295 19.76 -25.44 -18.09
C ARG A 295 19.16 -24.05 -18.24
N GLU A 296 19.39 -23.39 -19.38
CA GLU A 296 18.78 -22.08 -19.69
C GLU A 296 17.25 -22.15 -19.69
N ARG A 297 16.65 -23.20 -20.26
CA ARG A 297 15.21 -23.42 -20.23
C ARG A 297 14.70 -23.66 -18.79
N ALA A 298 15.38 -24.48 -18.02
CA ALA A 298 15.02 -24.79 -16.64
C ALA A 298 15.18 -23.59 -15.69
N ALA A 299 16.17 -22.73 -15.95
CA ALA A 299 16.38 -21.48 -15.21
C ALA A 299 15.36 -20.39 -15.57
N ARG A 300 14.56 -20.59 -16.62
CA ARG A 300 13.53 -19.63 -17.03
C ARG A 300 12.43 -19.59 -15.98
N ARG A 301 12.25 -18.41 -15.41
CA ARG A 301 11.16 -18.13 -14.50
C ARG A 301 9.88 -17.86 -15.31
N ASP A 302 9.04 -18.86 -15.46
CA ASP A 302 7.77 -18.70 -16.16
C ASP A 302 6.82 -17.79 -15.39
N ARG A 303 5.91 -17.12 -16.10
CA ARG A 303 4.85 -16.33 -15.49
C ARG A 303 3.92 -17.25 -14.71
N GLN A 304 3.71 -16.95 -13.45
CA GLN A 304 2.61 -17.55 -12.71
C GLN A 304 1.28 -17.17 -13.39
N GLY A 305 0.46 -18.14 -13.71
CA GLY A 305 -0.85 -17.95 -14.35
C GLY A 305 -1.76 -17.02 -13.54
N LYS A 306 -2.86 -16.59 -14.14
CA LYS A 306 -3.97 -15.96 -13.41
C LYS A 306 -4.71 -17.08 -12.69
N VAL A 307 -5.00 -16.89 -11.40
CA VAL A 307 -5.93 -17.77 -10.68
C VAL A 307 -7.32 -17.45 -11.21
N GLU A 308 -7.95 -18.40 -11.91
CA GLU A 308 -9.36 -18.35 -12.24
C GLU A 308 -10.13 -18.99 -11.09
N LEU A 309 -10.74 -18.16 -10.25
CA LEU A 309 -11.63 -18.62 -9.20
C LEU A 309 -12.99 -18.93 -9.84
N ALA A 310 -13.29 -20.19 -10.04
CA ALA A 310 -14.64 -20.64 -10.39
C ALA A 310 -15.46 -20.71 -9.10
N LEU A 311 -16.32 -19.73 -8.88
CA LEU A 311 -17.29 -19.77 -7.80
C LEU A 311 -18.47 -20.64 -8.26
N ASP A 312 -18.72 -21.74 -7.56
CA ASP A 312 -19.93 -22.52 -7.75
C ASP A 312 -21.15 -21.66 -7.40
N SER A 313 -22.15 -21.69 -8.25
CA SER A 313 -23.32 -20.80 -8.14
C SER A 313 -24.31 -21.20 -7.04
N GLY A 314 -24.02 -22.23 -6.26
CA GLY A 314 -24.85 -22.69 -5.15
C GLY A 314 -26.34 -22.94 -5.50
N GLU A 315 -27.18 -23.19 -4.51
CA GLU A 315 -28.63 -23.27 -4.71
C GLU A 315 -29.21 -21.93 -5.17
N LYS A 316 -30.11 -21.97 -6.15
CA LYS A 316 -30.73 -20.75 -6.73
C LYS A 316 -31.58 -20.02 -5.69
N SER A 317 -31.10 -18.91 -5.14
CA SER A 317 -31.86 -17.96 -4.34
C SER A 317 -32.98 -17.31 -5.15
N GLY A 318 -33.94 -16.66 -4.48
CA GLY A 318 -34.99 -15.85 -5.13
C GLY A 318 -34.44 -14.73 -6.02
N LYS A 319 -35.28 -14.16 -6.88
CA LYS A 319 -34.90 -13.02 -7.76
C LYS A 319 -34.61 -11.73 -6.97
N LEU A 320 -35.33 -11.52 -5.86
CA LEU A 320 -35.14 -10.38 -4.95
C LEU A 320 -34.03 -10.71 -3.96
N VAL A 321 -33.01 -9.83 -3.87
CA VAL A 321 -31.90 -9.92 -2.91
C VAL A 321 -32.20 -9.04 -1.69
N ALA A 322 -32.53 -7.77 -1.90
CA ALA A 322 -32.94 -6.86 -0.84
C ALA A 322 -33.84 -5.77 -1.38
N GLU A 323 -34.74 -5.27 -0.52
CA GLU A 323 -35.64 -4.15 -0.82
C GLU A 323 -35.66 -3.21 0.38
N LEU A 324 -35.29 -1.97 0.15
CA LEU A 324 -35.33 -0.89 1.12
C LEU A 324 -36.42 0.10 0.64
N THR A 325 -37.31 0.50 1.56
CA THR A 325 -38.40 1.43 1.25
C THR A 325 -38.38 2.53 2.30
N HIS A 326 -38.13 3.77 1.88
CA HIS A 326 -38.10 4.98 2.70
C HIS A 326 -37.23 4.84 3.98
N VAL A 327 -36.09 4.17 3.85
CA VAL A 327 -35.20 3.87 4.98
C VAL A 327 -34.44 5.12 5.42
N SER A 328 -34.52 5.41 6.72
CA SER A 328 -33.73 6.48 7.35
C SER A 328 -32.97 5.91 8.56
N LYS A 329 -31.75 6.44 8.78
CA LYS A 329 -30.91 6.07 9.92
C LYS A 329 -30.08 7.25 10.42
N SER A 330 -30.12 7.47 11.73
CA SER A 330 -29.36 8.52 12.42
C SER A 330 -28.55 7.93 13.55
N PHE A 331 -27.47 8.59 13.94
CA PHE A 331 -26.69 8.31 15.13
C PHE A 331 -26.54 9.60 15.94
N GLY A 332 -27.24 9.67 17.07
CA GLY A 332 -27.43 10.93 17.79
C GLY A 332 -28.10 11.96 16.86
N ASP A 333 -27.57 13.17 16.79
CA ASP A 333 -28.11 14.25 15.95
C ASP A 333 -27.71 14.14 14.47
N LYS A 334 -26.85 13.19 14.14
CA LYS A 334 -26.33 13.04 12.76
C LYS A 334 -27.16 12.05 11.95
N GLY A 335 -27.97 12.57 11.01
CA GLY A 335 -28.66 11.75 10.01
C GLY A 335 -27.70 11.24 8.95
N VAL A 336 -27.53 9.90 8.85
CA VAL A 336 -26.59 9.23 7.96
C VAL A 336 -27.24 8.75 6.70
N VAL A 337 -28.43 8.15 6.79
CA VAL A 337 -29.25 7.73 5.65
C VAL A 337 -30.59 8.44 5.76
N ARG A 338 -31.05 9.06 4.69
CA ARG A 338 -32.31 9.83 4.68
C ARG A 338 -33.19 9.38 3.52
N ASP A 339 -34.37 8.89 3.84
CA ASP A 339 -35.45 8.52 2.89
C ASP A 339 -34.95 7.73 1.68
N PHE A 340 -34.12 6.72 1.94
CA PHE A 340 -33.46 5.94 0.88
C PHE A 340 -34.31 4.73 0.49
N SER A 341 -34.58 4.59 -0.81
CA SER A 341 -35.29 3.44 -1.36
C SER A 341 -34.47 2.81 -2.48
N CYS A 342 -34.32 1.49 -2.43
CA CYS A 342 -33.68 0.75 -3.51
C CYS A 342 -34.19 -0.70 -3.54
N ARG A 343 -34.05 -1.34 -4.70
CA ARG A 343 -34.34 -2.75 -4.89
C ARG A 343 -33.19 -3.44 -5.57
N LEU A 344 -32.62 -4.44 -4.90
CA LEU A 344 -31.49 -5.23 -5.38
C LEU A 344 -31.99 -6.58 -5.89
N GLN A 345 -31.59 -6.94 -7.08
CA GLN A 345 -31.98 -8.19 -7.71
C GLN A 345 -30.76 -9.07 -7.96
N ARG A 346 -31.00 -10.36 -8.10
CA ARG A 346 -29.95 -11.33 -8.45
C ARG A 346 -29.27 -10.95 -9.75
N GLY A 347 -27.94 -10.89 -9.72
CA GLY A 347 -27.09 -10.51 -10.86
C GLY A 347 -26.71 -9.03 -10.88
N ASP A 348 -27.32 -8.18 -10.05
CA ASP A 348 -26.92 -6.79 -9.95
C ASP A 348 -25.49 -6.67 -9.39
N LYS A 349 -24.74 -5.75 -9.96
CA LYS A 349 -23.40 -5.35 -9.49
C LYS A 349 -23.44 -3.86 -9.16
N ILE A 350 -23.46 -3.54 -7.88
CA ILE A 350 -23.68 -2.18 -7.40
C ILE A 350 -22.42 -1.66 -6.72
N GLY A 351 -21.95 -0.50 -7.17
CA GLY A 351 -20.87 0.25 -6.54
C GLY A 351 -21.42 1.36 -5.66
N LEU A 352 -21.03 1.40 -4.38
CA LEU A 352 -21.33 2.50 -3.47
C LEU A 352 -20.16 3.48 -3.46
N ILE A 353 -20.40 4.69 -3.94
CA ILE A 353 -19.39 5.76 -4.04
C ILE A 353 -19.80 6.92 -3.13
N GLY A 354 -18.83 7.51 -2.46
CA GLY A 354 -19.05 8.68 -1.59
C GLY A 354 -17.86 8.95 -0.68
N PRO A 355 -17.81 10.13 -0.05
CA PRO A 355 -16.74 10.49 0.87
C PRO A 355 -16.67 9.56 2.08
N ASN A 356 -15.53 9.58 2.78
CA ASN A 356 -15.38 8.84 4.02
C ASN A 356 -16.33 9.42 5.08
N GLY A 357 -16.98 8.53 5.85
CA GLY A 357 -18.02 8.93 6.82
C GLY A 357 -19.38 9.28 6.23
N ALA A 358 -19.60 9.13 4.92
CA ALA A 358 -20.91 9.34 4.27
C ALA A 358 -21.96 8.28 4.61
N GLY A 359 -21.62 7.22 5.33
CA GLY A 359 -22.57 6.17 5.72
C GLY A 359 -22.61 4.96 4.79
N LYS A 360 -21.60 4.75 3.93
CA LYS A 360 -21.53 3.57 3.02
C LYS A 360 -21.65 2.24 3.78
N THR A 361 -20.87 2.07 4.83
CA THR A 361 -20.91 0.86 5.68
C THR A 361 -22.25 0.74 6.43
N THR A 362 -22.82 1.86 6.88
CA THR A 362 -24.14 1.88 7.51
C THR A 362 -25.22 1.40 6.54
N LEU A 363 -25.17 1.87 5.29
CA LEU A 363 -26.11 1.43 4.26
C LEU A 363 -25.96 -0.06 3.94
N LEU A 364 -24.72 -0.58 3.86
CA LEU A 364 -24.47 -2.02 3.70
C LEU A 364 -25.09 -2.83 4.84
N ARG A 365 -24.89 -2.43 6.09
CA ARG A 365 -25.47 -3.10 7.27
C ARG A 365 -27.00 -3.06 7.29
N LEU A 366 -27.60 -1.95 6.83
CA LEU A 366 -29.06 -1.87 6.65
C LEU A 366 -29.54 -2.84 5.56
N ILE A 367 -28.83 -2.95 4.43
CA ILE A 367 -29.12 -3.89 3.35
C ILE A 367 -29.01 -5.33 3.85
N LEU A 368 -28.00 -5.65 4.65
CA LEU A 368 -27.76 -7.00 5.22
C LEU A 368 -28.72 -7.35 6.37
N GLY A 369 -29.49 -6.38 6.87
CA GLY A 369 -30.37 -6.56 8.02
C GLY A 369 -29.64 -6.64 9.37
N GLU A 370 -28.34 -6.34 9.41
CA GLU A 370 -27.53 -6.27 10.65
C GLU A 370 -27.84 -5.03 11.49
N LEU A 371 -28.39 -4.02 10.85
CA LEU A 371 -28.79 -2.77 11.48
C LEU A 371 -30.26 -2.47 11.16
N ALA A 372 -31.06 -2.21 12.20
CA ALA A 372 -32.44 -1.80 12.01
C ALA A 372 -32.53 -0.31 11.61
N PRO A 373 -33.37 0.04 10.61
CA PRO A 373 -33.63 1.44 10.28
C PRO A 373 -34.46 2.13 11.37
N ASP A 374 -34.32 3.45 11.49
CA ASP A 374 -35.13 4.27 12.41
C ASP A 374 -36.50 4.56 11.81
N ALA A 375 -36.58 4.63 10.48
CA ALA A 375 -37.84 4.77 9.73
C ALA A 375 -37.74 3.99 8.40
N GLY A 376 -38.87 3.60 7.86
CA GLY A 376 -38.97 2.81 6.63
C GLY A 376 -38.86 1.31 6.91
N THR A 377 -38.66 0.52 5.85
CA THR A 377 -38.56 -0.94 5.92
C THR A 377 -37.38 -1.44 5.10
N ALA A 378 -36.62 -2.38 5.66
CA ALA A 378 -35.60 -3.13 4.96
C ALA A 378 -35.98 -4.61 4.97
N ARG A 379 -36.05 -5.24 3.78
CA ARG A 379 -36.40 -6.63 3.61
C ARG A 379 -35.35 -7.36 2.82
N LEU A 380 -34.86 -8.49 3.34
CA LEU A 380 -34.01 -9.44 2.64
C LEU A 380 -34.84 -10.46 1.85
N GLY A 381 -34.27 -10.89 0.74
CA GLY A 381 -34.83 -12.03 -0.03
C GLY A 381 -34.69 -13.34 0.73
N THR A 382 -35.28 -14.41 0.14
CA THR A 382 -35.26 -15.73 0.74
C THR A 382 -34.07 -16.57 0.24
N ARG A 383 -33.55 -17.43 1.10
CA ARG A 383 -32.43 -18.37 0.80
C ARG A 383 -31.18 -17.66 0.29
N LEU A 384 -30.81 -16.54 0.90
CA LEU A 384 -29.57 -15.83 0.61
C LEU A 384 -28.44 -16.41 1.46
N GLN A 385 -27.32 -16.71 0.82
CA GLN A 385 -26.06 -16.92 1.50
C GLN A 385 -25.27 -15.61 1.38
N VAL A 386 -25.02 -14.97 2.53
CA VAL A 386 -24.30 -13.70 2.58
C VAL A 386 -22.83 -14.02 2.80
N ALA A 387 -21.97 -13.61 1.85
CA ALA A 387 -20.55 -13.56 2.05
C ALA A 387 -20.15 -12.10 2.23
N TYR A 388 -19.68 -11.73 3.42
CA TYR A 388 -19.24 -10.39 3.76
C TYR A 388 -17.71 -10.37 3.82
N PHE A 389 -17.10 -9.53 3.00
CA PHE A 389 -15.67 -9.30 3.00
C PHE A 389 -15.40 -7.91 3.59
N ASP A 390 -14.88 -7.88 4.79
CA ASP A 390 -14.66 -6.66 5.53
C ASP A 390 -13.32 -5.98 5.15
N GLN A 391 -13.23 -4.68 5.36
CA GLN A 391 -12.09 -3.86 5.01
C GLN A 391 -10.86 -4.15 5.88
N PHE A 392 -11.07 -4.55 7.14
CA PHE A 392 -10.02 -4.73 8.14
C PHE A 392 -9.70 -6.21 8.40
N ARG A 393 -10.33 -7.14 7.68
CA ARG A 393 -10.13 -8.58 7.86
C ARG A 393 -10.29 -9.06 9.31
N THR A 394 -11.10 -8.36 10.11
CA THR A 394 -11.31 -8.63 11.55
C THR A 394 -11.93 -10.00 11.83
N GLN A 395 -12.42 -10.68 10.80
CA GLN A 395 -13.01 -12.01 10.90
C GLN A 395 -11.99 -13.13 10.71
N LEU A 396 -10.73 -12.81 10.36
CA LEU A 396 -9.69 -13.82 10.21
C LEU A 396 -8.96 -14.01 11.54
N ASP A 397 -8.91 -15.22 12.02
CA ASP A 397 -8.06 -15.62 13.13
C ASP A 397 -6.62 -15.81 12.60
N GLU A 398 -5.72 -14.92 12.97
CA GLU A 398 -4.33 -14.94 12.49
C GLU A 398 -3.53 -16.13 13.02
N GLU A 399 -3.96 -16.74 14.13
CA GLU A 399 -3.34 -17.92 14.74
C GLU A 399 -3.90 -19.22 14.19
N ALA A 400 -5.04 -19.19 13.47
CA ALA A 400 -5.66 -20.37 12.90
C ALA A 400 -4.92 -20.89 11.66
N ALA A 401 -4.91 -22.21 11.47
CA ALA A 401 -4.38 -22.80 10.24
C ALA A 401 -5.26 -22.41 9.03
N LEU A 402 -4.63 -22.18 7.87
CA LEU A 402 -5.32 -21.75 6.66
C LEU A 402 -6.49 -22.68 6.27
N VAL A 403 -6.34 -23.98 6.52
CA VAL A 403 -7.39 -24.99 6.26
C VAL A 403 -8.62 -24.74 7.13
N ASP A 404 -8.42 -24.42 8.42
CA ASP A 404 -9.51 -24.17 9.37
C ASP A 404 -10.26 -22.88 9.05
N VAL A 405 -9.56 -21.87 8.50
CA VAL A 405 -10.16 -20.61 8.07
C VAL A 405 -10.99 -20.78 6.79
N ILE A 406 -10.49 -21.57 5.82
CA ILE A 406 -11.16 -21.77 4.52
C ILE A 406 -12.29 -22.78 4.61
N SER A 407 -12.14 -23.83 5.41
CA SER A 407 -13.11 -24.93 5.55
C SER A 407 -13.31 -25.29 7.01
N PRO A 408 -14.04 -24.46 7.80
CA PRO A 408 -14.25 -24.73 9.21
C PRO A 408 -14.93 -26.09 9.42
N GLY A 409 -14.22 -27.02 10.10
CA GLY A 409 -14.76 -28.36 10.42
C GLY A 409 -14.65 -29.42 9.31
N SER A 410 -13.85 -29.17 8.28
CA SER A 410 -13.54 -30.18 7.23
C SER A 410 -12.03 -30.26 6.98
N ASP A 411 -11.48 -31.47 6.98
CA ASP A 411 -10.07 -31.73 6.66
C ASP A 411 -9.77 -31.65 5.15
N TYR A 412 -10.76 -31.41 4.31
CA TYR A 412 -10.66 -31.39 2.86
C TYR A 412 -11.37 -30.14 2.27
N VAL A 413 -10.69 -29.46 1.37
CA VAL A 413 -11.23 -28.43 0.50
C VAL A 413 -11.36 -29.05 -0.89
N GLU A 414 -12.58 -29.23 -1.39
CA GLU A 414 -12.84 -29.65 -2.77
C GLU A 414 -12.63 -28.49 -3.77
#